data_ae0fff7863226efbdfdcbdb006b45066
#
_entry.id   ae0fff7863226efbdfdcbdb006b45066
#
_cell.length_a   1.000
_cell.length_b   1.000
_cell.length_c   1.000
_cell.angle_alpha   90.00
_cell.angle_beta   90.00
_cell.angle_gamma   90.00
#
_symmetry.space_group_name_H-M   'P 1'
#
loop_
_entity.id
_entity.type
_entity.pdbx_description
1 polymer ?
#
loop_
_entity_poly.entity_id
_entity_poly.type
_entity_poly.pdbx_seq_one_letter_code
_entity_poly.pdbx_strand_id
1 'polypeptide(L)'
;MFRLLSPGLALGQDIPLLIYGTAWKEDKTTALVATALKCGFKGIDTANHPTGYDERRTGEGIAAALASGIKRENLFVQSKFSPIFTHHPAKIPYDTSQDVAAQVKQSVDQTFDNLQLDYLDALLLHAPYPDVKDTQAAWEVLESYVPGRIRFLGVSNTTLAQLQGLYETATIKPVMVQNRFYKETQYDSEIRSFCKDHSIVYQAFWMLKKNPDILESDVVASVAQKLGVENEVAFYLLMLCLGDTQVLDGTTNQERMETDLKAVANILGEEEKIKELQPLVVVFKRLLWKLACEYKGPPPTLSSDRS
;
A
#
# COMPACT_ATOMS: atom_id res chain seq x y z
N MET A 1 12.67 -2.68 -23.08
CA MET A 1 12.30 -1.40 -22.46
C MET A 1 11.86 -1.70 -21.02
N PHE A 2 12.61 -1.25 -20.03
CA PHE A 2 12.25 -1.46 -18.62
C PHE A 2 11.12 -0.47 -18.28
N ARG A 3 10.05 -0.94 -17.69
CA ARG A 3 8.95 -0.10 -17.21
C ARG A 3 8.71 -0.37 -15.74
N LEU A 4 8.52 0.68 -14.95
CA LEU A 4 8.22 0.57 -13.52
C LEU A 4 6.84 -0.04 -13.30
N LEU A 5 5.91 0.25 -14.21
CA LEU A 5 4.55 -0.29 -14.22
C LEU A 5 4.26 -0.91 -15.59
N SER A 6 3.64 -2.07 -15.60
CA SER A 6 3.29 -2.78 -16.84
C SER A 6 2.20 -2.04 -17.63
N PRO A 7 2.26 -2.04 -18.98
CA PRO A 7 1.25 -1.37 -19.80
C PRO A 7 -0.17 -1.91 -19.66
N GLY A 8 -0.28 -3.12 -19.16
CA GLY A 8 -1.57 -3.82 -18.96
C GLY A 8 -2.24 -3.54 -17.62
N LEU A 9 -1.63 -2.71 -16.76
CA LEU A 9 -2.26 -2.35 -15.50
C LEU A 9 -3.56 -1.56 -15.75
N ALA A 10 -4.66 -2.04 -15.17
CA ALA A 10 -5.97 -1.39 -15.28
C ALA A 10 -6.02 0.02 -14.68
N LEU A 11 -5.01 0.40 -13.89
CA LEU A 11 -4.93 1.66 -13.15
C LEU A 11 -4.52 2.88 -13.99
N GLY A 12 -4.05 2.68 -15.22
CA GLY A 12 -3.53 3.77 -16.06
C GLY A 12 -2.11 4.21 -15.67
N GLN A 13 -1.62 5.30 -16.31
CA GLN A 13 -0.22 5.72 -16.18
C GLN A 13 0.08 6.63 -14.99
N ASP A 14 -0.93 7.15 -14.29
CA ASP A 14 -0.79 8.23 -13.31
C ASP A 14 -0.88 7.78 -11.85
N ILE A 15 -0.73 6.49 -11.56
CA ILE A 15 -0.70 6.05 -10.16
C ILE A 15 0.65 6.41 -9.51
N PRO A 16 0.63 6.95 -8.28
CA PRO A 16 1.85 7.35 -7.60
C PRO A 16 2.69 6.14 -7.21
N LEU A 17 4.01 6.21 -7.41
CA LEU A 17 4.95 5.17 -6.99
C LEU A 17 5.16 5.14 -5.47
N LEU A 18 5.15 6.33 -4.85
CA LEU A 18 5.15 6.51 -3.40
C LEU A 18 3.77 6.95 -2.93
N ILE A 19 3.23 6.27 -1.92
CA ILE A 19 1.94 6.55 -1.28
C ILE A 19 2.20 6.92 0.17
N TYR A 20 1.61 8.02 0.64
CA TYR A 20 1.71 8.42 2.04
C TYR A 20 0.78 7.58 2.92
N GLY A 21 1.37 6.79 3.81
CA GLY A 21 0.65 5.96 4.78
C GLY A 21 0.28 6.72 6.05
N THR A 22 -1.01 6.71 6.41
CA THR A 22 -1.53 7.45 7.58
C THR A 22 -1.59 6.64 8.87
N ALA A 23 -1.13 5.38 8.85
CA ALA A 23 -1.14 4.53 10.05
C ALA A 23 -0.34 5.14 11.22
N TRP A 24 -0.92 5.06 12.43
CA TRP A 24 -0.26 5.44 13.69
C TRP A 24 0.19 6.91 13.76
N LYS A 25 -0.55 7.82 13.13
CA LYS A 25 -0.29 9.27 13.17
C LYS A 25 -1.10 10.00 14.25
N GLU A 26 -2.14 9.35 14.78
CA GLU A 26 -2.97 9.84 15.88
C GLU A 26 -3.47 11.28 15.64
N ASP A 27 -3.28 12.17 16.62
CA ASP A 27 -3.68 13.58 16.56
C ASP A 27 -2.93 14.41 15.51
N LYS A 28 -1.79 13.92 15.02
CA LYS A 28 -0.99 14.57 13.98
C LYS A 28 -1.48 14.28 12.56
N THR A 29 -2.46 13.38 12.38
CA THR A 29 -2.89 12.90 11.06
C THR A 29 -3.27 14.03 10.12
N THR A 30 -4.12 14.97 10.54
CA THR A 30 -4.55 16.11 9.70
C THR A 30 -3.37 16.93 9.18
N ALA A 31 -2.47 17.33 10.09
CA ALA A 31 -1.30 18.15 9.73
C ALA A 31 -0.34 17.39 8.82
N LEU A 32 -0.07 16.12 9.11
CA LEU A 32 0.85 15.30 8.34
C LEU A 32 0.32 14.98 6.93
N VAL A 33 -0.97 14.71 6.77
CA VAL A 33 -1.59 14.51 5.45
C VAL A 33 -1.52 15.79 4.61
N ALA A 34 -1.91 16.94 5.20
CA ALA A 34 -1.80 18.22 4.51
C ALA A 34 -0.35 18.55 4.11
N THR A 35 0.63 18.28 4.98
CA THR A 35 2.05 18.46 4.71
C THR A 35 2.52 17.51 3.58
N ALA A 36 2.20 16.23 3.65
CA ALA A 36 2.60 15.26 2.63
C ALA A 36 2.08 15.66 1.23
N LEU A 37 0.81 16.06 1.13
CA LEU A 37 0.23 16.54 -0.14
C LEU A 37 0.90 17.84 -0.62
N LYS A 38 1.22 18.76 0.29
CA LYS A 38 1.97 19.98 -0.04
C LYS A 38 3.40 19.69 -0.51
N CYS A 39 4.08 18.70 0.07
CA CYS A 39 5.40 18.24 -0.36
C CYS A 39 5.39 17.54 -1.72
N GLY A 40 4.20 17.16 -2.24
CA GLY A 40 4.07 16.57 -3.58
C GLY A 40 3.63 15.11 -3.61
N PHE A 41 3.33 14.48 -2.47
CA PHE A 41 2.66 13.18 -2.50
C PHE A 41 1.34 13.31 -3.25
N LYS A 42 1.09 12.35 -4.14
CA LYS A 42 -0.17 12.25 -4.88
C LYS A 42 -1.04 11.09 -4.39
N GLY A 43 -0.50 10.21 -3.57
CA GLY A 43 -1.19 9.04 -3.01
C GLY A 43 -1.35 9.15 -1.50
N ILE A 44 -2.55 8.85 -1.00
CA ILE A 44 -2.86 8.73 0.43
C ILE A 44 -3.43 7.34 0.69
N ASP A 45 -2.88 6.65 1.68
CA ASP A 45 -3.38 5.37 2.19
C ASP A 45 -3.90 5.51 3.62
N THR A 46 -5.14 5.12 3.83
CA THR A 46 -5.78 5.07 5.15
C THR A 46 -6.60 3.78 5.31
N ALA A 47 -7.37 3.67 6.38
CA ALA A 47 -8.30 2.55 6.60
C ALA A 47 -9.39 2.90 7.61
N ASN A 48 -10.59 2.34 7.45
CA ASN A 48 -11.59 2.35 8.51
C ASN A 48 -11.22 1.32 9.59
N HIS A 49 -10.20 1.69 10.37
CA HIS A 49 -9.63 0.90 11.45
C HIS A 49 -9.18 1.82 12.60
N PRO A 50 -10.11 2.24 13.48
CA PRO A 50 -9.89 3.32 14.46
C PRO A 50 -8.80 3.07 15.50
N THR A 51 -8.22 1.87 15.55
CA THR A 51 -7.06 1.59 16.42
C THR A 51 -5.77 2.14 15.84
N GLY A 52 -5.59 2.04 14.53
CA GLY A 52 -4.33 2.41 13.85
C GLY A 52 -4.45 3.58 12.89
N TYR A 53 -5.67 4.01 12.54
CA TYR A 53 -5.94 5.05 11.55
C TYR A 53 -6.99 6.02 12.05
N ASP A 54 -6.96 7.24 11.53
CA ASP A 54 -8.02 8.24 11.71
C ASP A 54 -8.46 8.78 10.35
N GLU A 55 -9.50 8.14 9.77
CA GLU A 55 -10.03 8.56 8.46
C GLU A 55 -10.59 9.98 8.50
N ARG A 56 -11.25 10.41 9.58
CA ARG A 56 -11.80 11.76 9.69
C ARG A 56 -10.69 12.81 9.62
N ARG A 57 -9.63 12.63 10.40
CA ARG A 57 -8.47 13.51 10.34
C ARG A 57 -7.72 13.41 8.99
N THR A 58 -7.74 12.24 8.34
CA THR A 58 -7.21 12.10 6.99
C THR A 58 -8.02 12.93 6.01
N GLY A 59 -9.35 12.89 6.07
CA GLY A 59 -10.26 13.72 5.28
C GLY A 59 -10.05 15.22 5.50
N GLU A 60 -9.92 15.66 6.76
CA GLU A 60 -9.59 17.04 7.11
C GLU A 60 -8.26 17.50 6.46
N GLY A 61 -7.23 16.65 6.45
CA GLY A 61 -5.94 16.94 5.82
C GLY A 61 -6.04 17.03 4.29
N ILE A 62 -6.82 16.13 3.68
CA ILE A 62 -7.11 16.19 2.24
C ILE A 62 -7.90 17.46 1.90
N ALA A 63 -8.94 17.79 2.67
CA ALA A 63 -9.75 19.00 2.46
C ALA A 63 -8.89 20.28 2.54
N ALA A 64 -7.97 20.36 3.49
CA ALA A 64 -7.02 21.46 3.59
C ALA A 64 -6.11 21.58 2.36
N ALA A 65 -5.65 20.45 1.81
CA ALA A 65 -4.86 20.43 0.59
C ALA A 65 -5.68 20.86 -0.64
N LEU A 66 -6.93 20.41 -0.77
CA LEU A 66 -7.84 20.81 -1.84
C LEU A 66 -8.13 22.32 -1.78
N ALA A 67 -8.36 22.87 -0.59
CA ALA A 67 -8.55 24.31 -0.37
C ALA A 67 -7.31 25.13 -0.74
N SER A 68 -6.11 24.56 -0.71
CA SER A 68 -4.87 25.20 -1.17
C SER A 68 -4.64 25.16 -2.66
N GLY A 69 -5.57 24.57 -3.45
CA GLY A 69 -5.53 24.53 -4.91
C GLY A 69 -5.10 23.19 -5.51
N ILE A 70 -4.83 22.17 -4.70
CA ILE A 70 -4.61 20.81 -5.21
C ILE A 70 -5.96 20.28 -5.72
N LYS A 71 -5.97 19.68 -6.91
CA LYS A 71 -7.20 19.14 -7.50
C LYS A 71 -7.41 17.68 -7.09
N ARG A 72 -8.65 17.30 -6.77
CA ARG A 72 -9.01 15.91 -6.36
C ARG A 72 -8.63 14.87 -7.42
N GLU A 73 -8.80 15.20 -8.70
CA GLU A 73 -8.46 14.33 -9.82
C GLU A 73 -6.96 14.04 -9.95
N ASN A 74 -6.10 14.84 -9.30
CA ASN A 74 -4.65 14.62 -9.28
C ASN A 74 -4.20 13.78 -8.08
N LEU A 75 -5.15 13.34 -7.23
CA LEU A 75 -4.88 12.53 -6.05
C LEU A 75 -5.38 11.11 -6.24
N PHE A 76 -4.60 10.16 -5.76
CA PHE A 76 -4.96 8.76 -5.56
C PHE A 76 -5.23 8.55 -4.08
N VAL A 77 -6.50 8.38 -3.70
CA VAL A 77 -6.91 8.15 -2.31
C VAL A 77 -7.44 6.74 -2.17
N GLN A 78 -6.81 5.95 -1.31
CA GLN A 78 -7.25 4.61 -0.98
C GLN A 78 -7.58 4.47 0.50
N SER A 79 -8.61 3.68 0.80
CA SER A 79 -8.96 3.25 2.14
C SER A 79 -9.17 1.73 2.20
N LYS A 80 -9.54 1.22 3.36
CA LYS A 80 -9.72 -0.23 3.57
C LYS A 80 -10.95 -0.50 4.43
N PHE A 81 -11.75 -1.50 4.03
CA PHE A 81 -12.69 -2.16 4.93
C PHE A 81 -11.92 -3.14 5.80
N SER A 82 -12.05 -3.03 7.11
CA SER A 82 -11.35 -3.88 8.08
C SER A 82 -12.31 -4.88 8.72
N PRO A 83 -12.11 -6.20 8.51
CA PRO A 83 -12.94 -7.24 9.11
C PRO A 83 -12.93 -7.22 10.65
N ILE A 84 -14.00 -7.69 11.26
CA ILE A 84 -14.23 -7.66 12.71
C ILE A 84 -13.05 -8.21 13.54
N PHE A 85 -12.44 -9.28 13.10
CA PHE A 85 -11.32 -9.95 13.81
C PHE A 85 -10.03 -9.13 13.81
N THR A 86 -9.93 -8.08 12.97
CA THR A 86 -8.76 -7.20 12.92
C THR A 86 -8.85 -6.05 13.92
N HIS A 87 -10.07 -5.77 14.45
CA HIS A 87 -10.31 -4.64 15.34
C HIS A 87 -10.03 -4.94 16.81
N HIS A 88 -9.72 -3.89 17.56
CA HIS A 88 -9.88 -3.93 19.00
C HIS A 88 -11.39 -3.91 19.34
N PRO A 89 -11.91 -4.82 20.19
CA PRO A 89 -13.35 -4.96 20.44
C PRO A 89 -14.09 -3.67 20.81
N ALA A 90 -13.42 -2.74 21.49
CA ALA A 90 -14.00 -1.45 21.89
C ALA A 90 -14.00 -0.37 20.80
N LYS A 91 -13.46 -0.68 19.60
CA LYS A 91 -13.24 0.30 18.51
C LYS A 91 -13.68 -0.23 17.15
N ILE A 92 -14.77 -1.00 17.11
CA ILE A 92 -15.32 -1.50 15.85
C ILE A 92 -16.26 -0.43 15.29
N PRO A 93 -16.10 -0.02 14.03
CA PRO A 93 -16.80 1.13 13.46
C PRO A 93 -18.17 0.78 12.85
N TYR A 94 -18.69 -0.42 13.05
CA TYR A 94 -19.97 -0.89 12.52
C TYR A 94 -20.67 -1.85 13.52
N ASP A 95 -21.95 -2.16 13.29
CA ASP A 95 -22.74 -3.06 14.11
C ASP A 95 -22.31 -4.52 13.88
N THR A 96 -21.71 -5.11 14.90
CA THR A 96 -21.20 -6.50 14.88
C THR A 96 -22.28 -7.58 14.96
N SER A 97 -23.53 -7.21 15.22
CA SER A 97 -24.68 -8.14 15.24
C SER A 97 -25.22 -8.41 13.83
N GLN A 98 -24.83 -7.60 12.85
CA GLN A 98 -25.25 -7.73 11.47
C GLN A 98 -24.35 -8.74 10.72
N ASP A 99 -24.83 -9.21 9.55
CA ASP A 99 -24.04 -10.03 8.66
C ASP A 99 -22.86 -9.26 8.02
N VAL A 100 -21.95 -9.99 7.40
CA VAL A 100 -20.74 -9.42 6.76
C VAL A 100 -21.10 -8.37 5.73
N ALA A 101 -22.14 -8.59 4.93
CA ALA A 101 -22.55 -7.66 3.89
C ALA A 101 -22.99 -6.30 4.47
N ALA A 102 -23.78 -6.32 5.54
CA ALA A 102 -24.21 -5.11 6.23
C ALA A 102 -23.04 -4.40 6.93
N GLN A 103 -22.11 -5.13 7.55
CA GLN A 103 -20.89 -4.58 8.16
C GLN A 103 -20.03 -3.85 7.12
N VAL A 104 -19.79 -4.45 5.95
CA VAL A 104 -19.05 -3.83 4.85
C VAL A 104 -19.71 -2.53 4.41
N LYS A 105 -21.04 -2.57 4.19
CA LYS A 105 -21.78 -1.40 3.74
C LYS A 105 -21.71 -0.25 4.76
N GLN A 106 -21.93 -0.52 6.04
CA GLN A 106 -21.82 0.49 7.11
C GLN A 106 -20.41 1.09 7.15
N SER A 107 -19.36 0.26 7.05
CA SER A 107 -17.99 0.72 7.06
C SER A 107 -17.66 1.58 5.84
N VAL A 108 -18.13 1.20 4.64
CA VAL A 108 -17.90 1.98 3.42
C VAL A 108 -18.62 3.33 3.49
N ASP A 109 -19.89 3.36 3.94
CA ASP A 109 -20.63 4.59 4.11
C ASP A 109 -19.91 5.53 5.10
N GLN A 110 -19.45 4.99 6.24
CA GLN A 110 -18.67 5.75 7.22
C GLN A 110 -17.32 6.25 6.66
N THR A 111 -16.64 5.47 5.82
CA THR A 111 -15.40 5.89 5.13
C THR A 111 -15.65 7.14 4.29
N PHE A 112 -16.73 7.18 3.52
CA PHE A 112 -17.08 8.35 2.71
C PHE A 112 -17.42 9.57 3.58
N ASP A 113 -18.17 9.36 4.67
CA ASP A 113 -18.50 10.42 5.63
C ASP A 113 -17.25 10.98 6.30
N ASN A 114 -16.33 10.11 6.73
CA ASN A 114 -15.07 10.49 7.37
C ASN A 114 -14.14 11.25 6.43
N LEU A 115 -13.95 10.75 5.22
CA LEU A 115 -13.04 11.34 4.25
C LEU A 115 -13.62 12.55 3.53
N GLN A 116 -14.95 12.74 3.56
CA GLN A 116 -15.68 13.82 2.87
C GLN A 116 -15.38 13.85 1.37
N LEU A 117 -15.35 12.68 0.74
CA LEU A 117 -15.05 12.51 -0.68
C LEU A 117 -16.25 11.86 -1.41
N ASP A 118 -16.47 12.27 -2.65
CA ASP A 118 -17.52 11.69 -3.51
C ASP A 118 -17.10 10.31 -4.06
N TYR A 119 -15.81 10.09 -4.24
CA TYR A 119 -15.25 8.83 -4.73
C TYR A 119 -13.89 8.51 -4.12
N LEU A 120 -13.55 7.21 -4.10
CA LEU A 120 -12.23 6.70 -3.81
C LEU A 120 -11.57 6.16 -5.09
N ASP A 121 -10.25 6.31 -5.18
CA ASP A 121 -9.49 5.67 -6.25
C ASP A 121 -9.34 4.18 -5.99
N ALA A 122 -9.17 3.77 -4.73
CA ALA A 122 -9.17 2.35 -4.38
C ALA A 122 -9.81 2.10 -3.01
N LEU A 123 -10.44 0.93 -2.88
CA LEU A 123 -10.85 0.36 -1.59
C LEU A 123 -10.35 -1.07 -1.48
N LEU A 124 -9.66 -1.37 -0.38
CA LEU A 124 -9.08 -2.67 -0.14
C LEU A 124 -9.85 -3.43 0.93
N LEU A 125 -10.01 -4.74 0.76
CA LEU A 125 -10.28 -5.64 1.86
C LEU A 125 -9.01 -5.72 2.72
N HIS A 126 -9.04 -5.21 3.97
CA HIS A 126 -7.85 -5.05 4.82
C HIS A 126 -7.17 -6.37 5.18
N ALA A 127 -7.95 -7.45 5.24
CA ALA A 127 -7.50 -8.83 5.32
C ALA A 127 -8.62 -9.78 4.85
N PRO A 128 -8.33 -10.89 4.17
CA PRO A 128 -9.32 -11.93 3.92
C PRO A 128 -9.84 -12.52 5.23
N TYR A 129 -11.11 -12.90 5.28
CA TYR A 129 -11.66 -13.62 6.42
C TYR A 129 -11.08 -15.05 6.51
N PRO A 130 -11.05 -15.65 7.71
CA PRO A 130 -10.71 -17.08 7.86
C PRO A 130 -11.65 -18.00 7.08
N ASP A 131 -12.95 -17.66 7.01
CA ASP A 131 -13.91 -18.34 6.14
C ASP A 131 -13.93 -17.67 4.75
N VAL A 132 -13.73 -18.48 3.73
CA VAL A 132 -13.76 -18.05 2.32
C VAL A 132 -15.11 -17.45 1.94
N LYS A 133 -16.22 -17.96 2.49
CA LYS A 133 -17.56 -17.45 2.22
C LYS A 133 -17.74 -16.01 2.72
N ASP A 134 -17.19 -15.70 3.88
CA ASP A 134 -17.24 -14.34 4.43
C ASP A 134 -16.38 -13.39 3.60
N THR A 135 -15.23 -13.88 3.10
CA THR A 135 -14.39 -13.13 2.16
C THR A 135 -15.16 -12.82 0.86
N GLN A 136 -15.87 -13.81 0.30
CA GLN A 136 -16.69 -13.65 -0.89
C GLN A 136 -17.84 -12.67 -0.66
N ALA A 137 -18.59 -12.83 0.44
CA ALA A 137 -19.68 -11.93 0.80
C ALA A 137 -19.21 -10.48 0.97
N ALA A 138 -18.06 -10.26 1.61
CA ALA A 138 -17.47 -8.95 1.73
C ALA A 138 -17.07 -8.39 0.36
N TRP A 139 -16.44 -9.20 -0.49
CA TRP A 139 -15.99 -8.78 -1.82
C TRP A 139 -17.14 -8.42 -2.75
N GLU A 140 -18.22 -9.19 -2.77
CA GLU A 140 -19.43 -8.89 -3.55
C GLU A 140 -20.03 -7.52 -3.20
N VAL A 141 -20.03 -7.15 -1.93
CA VAL A 141 -20.47 -5.82 -1.52
C VAL A 141 -19.52 -4.74 -2.04
N LEU A 142 -18.19 -4.94 -1.93
CA LEU A 142 -17.21 -4.00 -2.48
C LEU A 142 -17.36 -3.83 -3.99
N GLU A 143 -17.60 -4.91 -4.73
CA GLU A 143 -17.87 -4.89 -6.18
C GLU A 143 -19.05 -4.00 -6.55
N SER A 144 -20.09 -3.95 -5.71
CA SER A 144 -21.30 -3.16 -5.96
C SER A 144 -21.05 -1.64 -6.02
N TYR A 145 -19.93 -1.17 -5.48
CA TYR A 145 -19.54 0.23 -5.54
C TYR A 145 -18.74 0.61 -6.79
N VAL A 146 -18.29 -0.38 -7.59
CA VAL A 146 -17.48 -0.16 -8.78
C VAL A 146 -18.36 -0.15 -10.04
N PRO A 147 -18.18 0.79 -10.97
CA PRO A 147 -17.25 1.94 -10.94
C PRO A 147 -17.82 3.21 -10.29
N GLY A 148 -19.00 3.15 -9.69
CA GLY A 148 -19.77 4.30 -9.24
C GLY A 148 -19.03 5.23 -8.28
N ARG A 149 -18.71 4.73 -7.08
CA ARG A 149 -18.00 5.50 -6.04
C ARG A 149 -16.58 5.01 -5.77
N ILE A 150 -16.21 3.84 -6.25
CA ILE A 150 -14.88 3.25 -6.10
C ILE A 150 -14.38 2.88 -7.50
N ARG A 151 -13.15 3.28 -7.83
CA ARG A 151 -12.56 2.98 -9.14
C ARG A 151 -11.95 1.59 -9.18
N PHE A 152 -11.21 1.22 -8.13
CA PHE A 152 -10.42 0.00 -8.07
C PHE A 152 -10.59 -0.74 -6.75
N LEU A 153 -10.52 -2.08 -6.81
CA LEU A 153 -10.52 -2.94 -5.63
C LEU A 153 -9.16 -3.61 -5.44
N GLY A 154 -8.82 -3.84 -4.17
CA GLY A 154 -7.61 -4.55 -3.80
C GLY A 154 -7.78 -5.37 -2.52
N VAL A 155 -6.76 -6.11 -2.16
CA VAL A 155 -6.73 -6.89 -0.92
C VAL A 155 -5.41 -6.67 -0.18
N SER A 156 -5.46 -6.67 1.14
CA SER A 156 -4.28 -6.49 1.99
C SER A 156 -4.10 -7.69 2.92
N ASN A 157 -2.89 -7.87 3.43
CA ASN A 157 -2.56 -8.93 4.40
C ASN A 157 -3.04 -10.33 3.95
N THR A 158 -2.83 -10.65 2.70
CA THR A 158 -3.28 -11.89 2.07
C THR A 158 -2.14 -12.88 1.85
N THR A 159 -2.43 -14.17 1.92
CA THR A 159 -1.53 -15.23 1.46
C THR A 159 -1.71 -15.48 -0.04
N LEU A 160 -0.78 -16.20 -0.68
CA LEU A 160 -0.92 -16.57 -2.08
C LEU A 160 -2.19 -17.37 -2.34
N ALA A 161 -2.50 -18.37 -1.51
CA ALA A 161 -3.69 -19.19 -1.67
C ALA A 161 -5.00 -18.39 -1.54
N GLN A 162 -5.06 -17.44 -0.60
CA GLN A 162 -6.21 -16.54 -0.45
C GLN A 162 -6.36 -15.60 -1.65
N LEU A 163 -5.25 -15.05 -2.14
CA LEU A 163 -5.25 -14.19 -3.32
C LEU A 163 -5.71 -14.93 -4.57
N GLN A 164 -5.21 -16.14 -4.80
CA GLN A 164 -5.62 -17.00 -5.92
C GLN A 164 -7.11 -17.34 -5.85
N GLY A 165 -7.59 -17.79 -4.69
CA GLY A 165 -9.00 -18.11 -4.51
C GLY A 165 -9.92 -16.89 -4.71
N LEU A 166 -9.53 -15.71 -4.20
CA LEU A 166 -10.26 -14.48 -4.45
C LEU A 166 -10.23 -14.10 -5.93
N TYR A 167 -9.06 -14.18 -6.57
CA TYR A 167 -8.91 -13.85 -7.99
C TYR A 167 -9.76 -14.76 -8.87
N GLU A 168 -9.86 -16.06 -8.57
CA GLU A 168 -10.67 -17.01 -9.32
C GLU A 168 -12.17 -16.72 -9.21
N THR A 169 -12.65 -16.40 -8.01
CA THR A 169 -14.10 -16.28 -7.72
C THR A 169 -14.65 -14.86 -7.91
N ALA A 170 -13.85 -13.83 -7.75
CA ALA A 170 -14.29 -12.44 -7.89
C ALA A 170 -14.79 -12.14 -9.32
N THR A 171 -15.88 -11.37 -9.44
CA THR A 171 -16.36 -10.82 -10.72
C THR A 171 -15.46 -9.67 -11.15
N ILE A 172 -15.22 -8.70 -10.25
CA ILE A 172 -14.24 -7.63 -10.42
C ILE A 172 -12.95 -8.05 -9.72
N LYS A 173 -11.92 -8.35 -10.52
CA LYS A 173 -10.64 -8.85 -9.99
C LYS A 173 -9.92 -7.80 -9.15
N PRO A 174 -9.21 -8.20 -8.07
CA PRO A 174 -8.32 -7.28 -7.37
C PRO A 174 -7.22 -6.80 -8.33
N VAL A 175 -6.98 -5.48 -8.35
CA VAL A 175 -5.93 -4.88 -9.18
C VAL A 175 -4.75 -4.38 -8.34
N MET A 176 -4.83 -4.54 -7.01
CA MET A 176 -3.73 -4.25 -6.11
C MET A 176 -3.72 -5.19 -4.91
N VAL A 177 -2.51 -5.48 -4.43
CA VAL A 177 -2.24 -6.26 -3.22
C VAL A 177 -1.33 -5.43 -2.32
N GLN A 178 -1.73 -5.22 -1.07
CA GLN A 178 -0.94 -4.46 -0.10
C GLN A 178 -0.49 -5.37 1.05
N ASN A 179 0.77 -5.73 1.09
CA ASN A 179 1.30 -6.65 2.09
C ASN A 179 2.53 -6.10 2.81
N ARG A 180 2.84 -6.69 3.97
CA ARG A 180 4.07 -6.48 4.72
C ARG A 180 5.25 -7.03 3.93
N PHE A 181 6.24 -6.17 3.68
CA PHE A 181 7.45 -6.60 3.00
C PHE A 181 8.55 -6.86 4.05
N TYR A 182 8.74 -8.11 4.45
CA TYR A 182 9.74 -8.50 5.45
C TYR A 182 10.01 -10.02 5.42
N LYS A 183 11.02 -10.48 6.19
CA LYS A 183 11.51 -11.87 6.11
C LYS A 183 10.46 -12.92 6.49
N GLU A 184 9.55 -12.60 7.41
CA GLU A 184 8.49 -13.52 7.88
C GLU A 184 7.47 -13.86 6.77
N THR A 185 7.26 -12.95 5.80
CA THR A 185 6.47 -13.21 4.59
C THR A 185 7.31 -13.73 3.43
N GLN A 186 8.59 -14.05 3.67
CA GLN A 186 9.56 -14.40 2.62
C GLN A 186 9.62 -13.32 1.51
N TYR A 187 9.45 -12.05 1.94
CA TYR A 187 9.38 -10.89 1.05
C TYR A 187 8.33 -11.03 -0.06
N ASP A 188 7.27 -11.81 0.20
CA ASP A 188 6.14 -12.06 -0.71
C ASP A 188 6.56 -12.44 -2.14
N SER A 189 7.64 -13.22 -2.29
CA SER A 189 8.20 -13.52 -3.61
C SER A 189 7.21 -14.17 -4.56
N GLU A 190 6.40 -15.12 -4.07
CA GLU A 190 5.37 -15.82 -4.85
C GLU A 190 4.17 -14.93 -5.14
N ILE A 191 3.72 -14.13 -4.16
CA ILE A 191 2.62 -13.16 -4.34
C ILE A 191 3.02 -12.12 -5.38
N ARG A 192 4.26 -11.59 -5.32
CA ARG A 192 4.75 -10.61 -6.31
C ARG A 192 4.87 -11.22 -7.71
N SER A 193 5.23 -12.51 -7.83
CA SER A 193 5.20 -13.22 -9.11
C SER A 193 3.78 -13.31 -9.64
N PHE A 194 2.83 -13.77 -8.81
CA PHE A 194 1.41 -13.84 -9.18
C PHE A 194 0.86 -12.46 -9.59
N CYS A 195 1.16 -11.41 -8.83
CA CYS A 195 0.76 -10.04 -9.15
C CYS A 195 1.25 -9.62 -10.54
N LYS A 196 2.52 -9.87 -10.83
CA LYS A 196 3.12 -9.56 -12.14
C LYS A 196 2.44 -10.30 -13.28
N ASP A 197 2.17 -11.61 -13.12
CA ASP A 197 1.57 -12.45 -14.15
C ASP A 197 0.10 -12.06 -14.43
N HIS A 198 -0.56 -11.39 -13.48
CA HIS A 198 -1.97 -10.97 -13.56
C HIS A 198 -2.15 -9.44 -13.67
N SER A 199 -1.07 -8.68 -13.90
CA SER A 199 -1.11 -7.21 -13.98
C SER A 199 -1.73 -6.55 -12.73
N ILE A 200 -1.37 -7.05 -11.54
CA ILE A 200 -1.77 -6.54 -10.24
C ILE A 200 -0.61 -5.71 -9.66
N VAL A 201 -0.90 -4.53 -9.11
CA VAL A 201 0.09 -3.72 -8.40
C VAL A 201 0.36 -4.30 -7.01
N TYR A 202 1.63 -4.51 -6.69
CA TYR A 202 2.05 -4.87 -5.35
C TYR A 202 2.43 -3.62 -4.54
N GLN A 203 1.78 -3.40 -3.41
CA GLN A 203 2.04 -2.28 -2.50
C GLN A 203 2.78 -2.80 -1.26
N ALA A 204 4.02 -2.34 -1.07
CA ALA A 204 4.86 -2.75 0.04
C ALA A 204 4.76 -1.78 1.23
N PHE A 205 4.50 -2.30 2.44
CA PHE A 205 4.59 -1.52 3.66
C PHE A 205 5.54 -2.15 4.69
N TRP A 206 5.92 -1.39 5.74
CA TRP A 206 6.92 -1.74 6.75
C TRP A 206 8.35 -1.94 6.21
N MET A 207 8.64 -1.45 5.03
CA MET A 207 9.92 -1.67 4.39
C MET A 207 11.11 -1.27 5.26
N LEU A 208 11.16 -0.03 5.74
CA LEU A 208 12.30 0.46 6.51
C LEU A 208 12.32 -0.12 7.93
N LYS A 209 11.16 -0.12 8.62
CA LYS A 209 11.06 -0.50 10.03
C LYS A 209 11.44 -1.96 10.30
N LYS A 210 11.12 -2.87 9.38
CA LYS A 210 11.24 -4.31 9.59
C LYS A 210 12.38 -4.97 8.82
N ASN A 211 13.19 -4.19 8.11
CA ASN A 211 14.26 -4.71 7.27
C ASN A 211 15.61 -3.99 7.49
N PRO A 212 16.12 -3.92 8.74
CA PRO A 212 17.45 -3.34 8.99
C PRO A 212 18.55 -4.06 8.20
N ASP A 213 18.49 -5.39 8.11
CA ASP A 213 19.47 -6.20 7.38
C ASP A 213 19.54 -5.83 5.88
N ILE A 214 18.41 -5.43 5.28
CA ILE A 214 18.39 -4.95 3.89
C ILE A 214 18.91 -3.52 3.82
N LEU A 215 18.44 -2.65 4.71
CA LEU A 215 18.80 -1.23 4.72
C LEU A 215 20.32 -1.01 4.88
N GLU A 216 20.97 -1.90 5.65
CA GLU A 216 22.42 -1.88 5.92
C GLU A 216 23.22 -2.73 4.92
N SER A 217 22.58 -3.34 3.92
CA SER A 217 23.24 -4.24 2.97
C SER A 217 24.14 -3.51 1.97
N ASP A 218 25.18 -4.20 1.50
CA ASP A 218 26.11 -3.69 0.49
C ASP A 218 25.42 -3.23 -0.80
N VAL A 219 24.32 -3.88 -1.20
CA VAL A 219 23.60 -3.50 -2.42
C VAL A 219 22.86 -2.19 -2.26
N VAL A 220 22.24 -1.94 -1.09
CA VAL A 220 21.61 -0.64 -0.77
C VAL A 220 22.66 0.45 -0.67
N ALA A 221 23.76 0.23 0.05
CA ALA A 221 24.88 1.16 0.14
C ALA A 221 25.49 1.49 -1.22
N SER A 222 25.63 0.49 -2.12
CA SER A 222 26.13 0.69 -3.48
C SER A 222 25.20 1.57 -4.33
N VAL A 223 23.87 1.40 -4.20
CA VAL A 223 22.89 2.27 -4.88
C VAL A 223 22.96 3.68 -4.30
N ALA A 224 22.97 3.81 -2.98
CA ALA A 224 23.03 5.09 -2.27
C ALA A 224 24.27 5.90 -2.71
N GLN A 225 25.43 5.28 -2.67
CA GLN A 225 26.69 5.91 -3.10
C GLN A 225 26.67 6.29 -4.60
N LYS A 226 26.20 5.37 -5.45
CA LYS A 226 26.16 5.60 -6.92
C LYS A 226 25.27 6.77 -7.31
N LEU A 227 24.13 6.93 -6.61
CA LEU A 227 23.13 7.93 -6.94
C LEU A 227 23.21 9.19 -6.08
N GLY A 228 24.04 9.19 -5.02
CA GLY A 228 24.13 10.29 -4.07
C GLY A 228 22.86 10.51 -3.26
N VAL A 229 22.24 9.41 -2.80
CA VAL A 229 21.00 9.43 -2.00
C VAL A 229 21.18 8.68 -0.69
N GLU A 230 20.26 8.87 0.26
CA GLU A 230 20.24 8.10 1.51
C GLU A 230 19.86 6.63 1.27
N ASN A 231 20.25 5.73 2.19
CA ASN A 231 19.97 4.30 2.09
C ASN A 231 18.46 4.00 2.00
N GLU A 232 17.62 4.76 2.69
CA GLU A 232 16.18 4.64 2.65
C GLU A 232 15.63 4.85 1.22
N VAL A 233 16.08 5.90 0.55
CA VAL A 233 15.72 6.19 -0.84
C VAL A 233 16.27 5.12 -1.79
N ALA A 234 17.51 4.68 -1.57
CA ALA A 234 18.11 3.60 -2.36
C ALA A 234 17.29 2.30 -2.26
N PHE A 235 16.79 1.99 -1.05
CA PHE A 235 15.91 0.83 -0.85
C PHE A 235 14.57 1.00 -1.56
N TYR A 236 13.94 2.19 -1.50
CA TYR A 236 12.72 2.48 -2.25
C TYR A 236 12.93 2.30 -3.77
N LEU A 237 14.03 2.82 -4.30
CA LEU A 237 14.36 2.69 -5.72
C LEU A 237 14.54 1.22 -6.14
N LEU A 238 15.25 0.42 -5.35
CA LEU A 238 15.39 -1.01 -5.60
C LEU A 238 14.05 -1.73 -5.62
N MET A 239 13.15 -1.41 -4.68
CA MET A 239 11.81 -1.99 -4.65
C MET A 239 10.98 -1.59 -5.87
N LEU A 240 10.95 -0.30 -6.21
CA LEU A 240 10.23 0.19 -7.39
C LEU A 240 10.78 -0.43 -8.69
N CYS A 241 12.09 -0.65 -8.76
CA CYS A 241 12.75 -1.32 -9.88
C CYS A 241 12.49 -2.85 -9.94
N LEU A 242 11.83 -3.47 -8.97
CA LEU A 242 11.31 -4.84 -9.13
C LEU A 242 10.16 -4.90 -10.15
N GLY A 243 9.50 -3.78 -10.42
CA GLY A 243 8.38 -3.63 -11.35
C GLY A 243 7.02 -3.87 -10.70
N ASP A 244 6.00 -3.19 -11.21
CA ASP A 244 4.60 -3.23 -10.75
C ASP A 244 4.44 -3.08 -9.23
N THR A 245 5.32 -2.27 -8.64
CA THR A 245 5.42 -2.07 -7.20
C THR A 245 5.18 -0.61 -6.84
N GLN A 246 4.44 -0.41 -5.75
CA GLN A 246 4.31 0.87 -5.05
C GLN A 246 4.87 0.72 -3.63
N VAL A 247 5.35 1.82 -3.06
CA VAL A 247 5.88 1.84 -1.69
C VAL A 247 5.03 2.75 -0.82
N LEU A 248 4.66 2.26 0.36
CA LEU A 248 4.03 3.09 1.38
C LEU A 248 5.11 3.75 2.23
N ASP A 249 5.17 5.07 2.14
CA ASP A 249 6.02 5.90 2.99
C ASP A 249 5.22 6.44 4.17
N GLY A 250 5.72 6.21 5.36
CA GLY A 250 5.07 6.63 6.61
C GLY A 250 5.86 7.68 7.38
N THR A 251 6.79 8.40 6.75
CA THR A 251 7.61 9.40 7.45
C THR A 251 6.76 10.53 8.06
N THR A 252 7.20 11.04 9.20
CA THR A 252 6.61 12.22 9.85
C THR A 252 7.49 13.48 9.69
N ASN A 253 8.61 13.34 9.02
CA ASN A 253 9.58 14.41 8.79
C ASN A 253 9.33 15.04 7.41
N GLN A 254 8.97 16.32 7.39
CA GLN A 254 8.69 17.05 6.15
C GLN A 254 9.88 17.08 5.19
N GLU A 255 11.09 17.28 5.68
CA GLU A 255 12.29 17.32 4.85
C GLU A 255 12.53 15.99 4.14
N ARG A 256 12.28 14.86 4.83
CA ARG A 256 12.32 13.53 4.21
C ARG A 256 11.21 13.37 3.17
N MET A 257 9.98 13.81 3.44
CA MET A 257 8.90 13.78 2.44
C MET A 257 9.32 14.44 1.13
N GLU A 258 9.91 15.63 1.20
CA GLU A 258 10.35 16.38 0.02
C GLU A 258 11.55 15.72 -0.67
N THR A 259 12.55 15.27 0.11
CA THR A 259 13.78 14.64 -0.43
C THR A 259 13.51 13.30 -1.07
N ASP A 260 12.71 12.45 -0.43
CA ASP A 260 12.40 11.11 -0.95
C ASP A 260 11.62 11.19 -2.26
N LEU A 261 10.57 12.03 -2.31
CA LEU A 261 9.80 12.26 -3.53
C LEU A 261 10.66 12.81 -4.67
N LYS A 262 11.46 13.83 -4.38
CA LYS A 262 12.32 14.48 -5.38
C LYS A 262 13.39 13.52 -5.91
N ALA A 263 14.03 12.76 -5.04
CA ALA A 263 15.05 11.79 -5.42
C ALA A 263 14.46 10.66 -6.28
N VAL A 264 13.33 10.08 -5.86
CA VAL A 264 12.63 9.04 -6.62
C VAL A 264 12.20 9.56 -7.99
N ALA A 265 11.57 10.76 -8.06
CA ALA A 265 11.13 11.34 -9.33
C ALA A 265 12.28 11.63 -10.28
N ASN A 266 13.39 12.21 -9.78
CA ASN A 266 14.56 12.54 -10.59
C ASN A 266 15.26 11.30 -11.14
N ILE A 267 15.36 10.23 -10.34
CA ILE A 267 16.09 9.02 -10.76
C ILE A 267 15.22 8.19 -11.71
N LEU A 268 13.94 8.00 -11.37
CA LEU A 268 13.05 7.19 -12.19
C LEU A 268 12.51 7.93 -13.43
N GLY A 269 12.67 9.24 -13.50
CA GLY A 269 12.42 10.05 -14.70
C GLY A 269 13.48 9.89 -15.80
N GLU A 270 14.67 9.34 -15.48
CA GLU A 270 15.80 9.19 -16.38
C GLU A 270 16.04 7.72 -16.74
N GLU A 271 15.74 7.33 -17.98
CA GLU A 271 15.87 5.93 -18.45
C GLU A 271 17.27 5.36 -18.26
N GLU A 272 18.32 6.19 -18.43
CA GLU A 272 19.71 5.78 -18.26
C GLU A 272 20.00 5.41 -16.79
N LYS A 273 19.52 6.18 -15.83
CA LYS A 273 19.67 5.86 -14.40
C LYS A 273 18.97 4.54 -14.04
N ILE A 274 17.78 4.31 -14.60
CA ILE A 274 17.07 3.05 -14.39
C ILE A 274 17.87 1.87 -14.97
N LYS A 275 18.46 2.02 -16.17
CA LYS A 275 19.33 0.98 -16.77
C LYS A 275 20.56 0.70 -15.91
N GLU A 276 21.15 1.74 -15.36
CA GLU A 276 22.30 1.60 -14.46
C GLU A 276 21.99 0.87 -13.15
N LEU A 277 20.74 0.91 -12.69
CA LEU A 277 20.29 0.17 -11.52
C LEU A 277 20.05 -1.33 -11.78
N GLN A 278 19.83 -1.75 -13.04
CA GLN A 278 19.45 -3.14 -13.35
C GLN A 278 20.40 -4.21 -12.80
N PRO A 279 21.74 -4.06 -12.90
CA PRO A 279 22.66 -5.03 -12.28
C PRO A 279 22.47 -5.12 -10.77
N LEU A 280 22.26 -3.99 -10.10
CA LEU A 280 22.04 -3.93 -8.65
C LEU A 280 20.66 -4.50 -8.23
N VAL A 281 19.64 -4.33 -9.06
CA VAL A 281 18.34 -4.99 -8.88
C VAL A 281 18.46 -6.52 -8.93
N VAL A 282 19.33 -7.06 -9.79
CA VAL A 282 19.63 -8.50 -9.83
C VAL A 282 20.29 -8.96 -8.52
N VAL A 283 21.26 -8.19 -8.02
CA VAL A 283 21.91 -8.47 -6.73
C VAL A 283 20.90 -8.40 -5.59
N PHE A 284 20.04 -7.39 -5.62
CA PHE A 284 18.97 -7.23 -4.62
C PHE A 284 17.99 -8.41 -4.60
N LYS A 285 17.56 -8.91 -5.77
CA LYS A 285 16.72 -10.11 -5.86
C LYS A 285 17.38 -11.34 -5.23
N ARG A 286 18.69 -11.49 -5.42
CA ARG A 286 19.46 -12.59 -4.81
C ARG A 286 19.56 -12.44 -3.29
N LEU A 287 19.73 -11.21 -2.78
CA LEU A 287 19.71 -10.91 -1.35
C LEU A 287 18.37 -11.29 -0.73
N LEU A 288 17.24 -10.85 -1.33
CA LEU A 288 15.90 -11.19 -0.85
C LEU A 288 15.67 -12.70 -0.79
N TRP A 289 16.08 -13.42 -1.84
CA TRP A 289 15.98 -14.88 -1.88
C TRP A 289 16.81 -15.55 -0.78
N LYS A 290 18.07 -15.10 -0.58
CA LYS A 290 18.94 -15.61 0.48
C LYS A 290 18.31 -15.41 1.86
N LEU A 291 17.87 -14.20 2.18
CA LEU A 291 17.27 -13.87 3.48
C LEU A 291 15.95 -14.66 3.71
N ALA A 292 15.14 -14.85 2.66
CA ALA A 292 13.94 -15.67 2.72
C ALA A 292 14.27 -17.14 3.05
N CYS A 293 15.30 -17.73 2.43
CA CYS A 293 15.75 -19.09 2.70
C CYS A 293 16.34 -19.28 4.11
N GLU A 294 16.91 -18.25 4.68
CA GLU A 294 17.49 -18.26 6.03
C GLU A 294 16.43 -18.19 7.13
N TYR A 295 15.23 -17.68 6.82
CA TYR A 295 14.14 -17.61 7.80
C TYR A 295 13.55 -18.98 8.12
N LYS A 296 13.57 -19.37 9.39
CA LYS A 296 13.07 -20.65 9.92
C LYS A 296 11.91 -20.48 10.90
N GLY A 297 11.42 -19.24 11.06
CA GLY A 297 10.31 -18.96 11.96
C GLY A 297 8.94 -19.38 11.38
N PRO A 298 7.89 -19.32 12.21
CA PRO A 298 6.52 -19.55 11.75
C PRO A 298 6.06 -18.44 10.80
N PRO A 299 5.07 -18.72 9.94
CA PRO A 299 4.46 -17.67 9.14
C PRO A 299 3.84 -16.58 10.03
N PRO A 300 3.80 -15.33 9.57
CA PRO A 300 3.26 -14.22 10.36
C PRO A 300 1.77 -14.42 10.65
N THR A 301 1.35 -14.00 11.85
CA THR A 301 -0.07 -13.91 12.21
C THR A 301 -0.49 -12.44 12.21
N LEU A 302 -1.73 -12.15 11.82
CA LEU A 302 -2.29 -10.78 11.82
C LEU A 302 -2.28 -10.11 13.21
N SER A 303 -2.20 -10.92 14.28
CA SER A 303 -2.27 -10.46 15.67
C SER A 303 -0.90 -10.11 16.29
N SER A 304 0.21 -10.48 15.66
CA SER A 304 1.55 -10.39 16.29
C SER A 304 2.19 -9.00 16.27
N ASP A 305 1.56 -7.99 15.65
CA ASP A 305 2.24 -6.77 15.25
C ASP A 305 1.69 -5.49 15.88
N ARG A 306 1.34 -5.56 17.16
CA ARG A 306 0.96 -4.37 17.97
C ARG A 306 2.15 -3.64 18.62
N SER A 307 3.39 -3.87 18.15
CA SER A 307 4.58 -3.21 18.71
C SER A 307 5.28 -2.30 17.70
#